data_cc2690fbb535806c9e044bfc5ca67e5c
#
_entry.id   cc2690fbb535806c9e044bfc5ca67e5c
#
_cell.length_a   1.000
_cell.length_b   1.000
_cell.length_c   1.000
_cell.angle_alpha   90.00
_cell.angle_beta   90.00
_cell.angle_gamma   90.00
#
_symmetry.space_group_name_H-M   'P 1'
#
loop_
_entity.id
_entity.type
_entity.pdbx_description
1 polymer ?
#
loop_
_entity_poly.entity_id
_entity_poly.type
_entity_poly.pdbx_seq_one_letter_code
_entity_poly.pdbx_strand_id
1 'polypeptide(L)' 'MPKVLFEKGYRFFFFSNEGNPIEPCHIHITKNGNLAKYWIKDSAELSDSYGFSAKELSEIELIANKNLNLIKEAWNE' A
#
# COMPACT_ATOMS: atom_id res chain seq x y z
N MET A 1 -0.27 14.05 4.32
CA MET A 1 -0.06 12.69 3.87
C MET A 1 -1.24 12.21 3.07
N PRO A 2 -1.04 11.93 1.80
CA PRO A 2 -2.19 11.57 0.98
C PRO A 2 -2.71 10.17 1.33
N LYS A 3 -3.98 10.11 1.58
CA LYS A 3 -4.68 8.85 1.71
C LYS A 3 -5.14 8.45 0.32
N VAL A 4 -4.77 7.27 -0.12
CA VAL A 4 -5.07 6.80 -1.46
C VAL A 4 -6.40 6.08 -1.49
N LEU A 5 -6.66 5.26 -0.48
CA LEU A 5 -7.76 4.31 -0.55
C LEU A 5 -8.09 3.81 0.85
N PHE A 6 -9.35 3.55 1.11
CA PHE A 6 -9.79 2.96 2.37
C PHE A 6 -10.83 1.90 2.05
N GLU A 7 -10.53 0.65 2.39
CA GLU A 7 -11.44 -0.45 2.08
C GLU A 7 -11.31 -1.54 3.16
N LYS A 8 -12.43 -2.02 3.65
CA LYS A 8 -12.50 -3.09 4.67
C LYS A 8 -11.69 -2.76 5.92
N GLY A 9 -11.61 -1.49 6.26
CA GLY A 9 -10.85 -1.05 7.42
C GLY A 9 -9.37 -0.84 7.17
N TYR A 10 -8.88 -1.22 6.00
CA TYR A 10 -7.48 -1.01 5.63
C TYR A 10 -7.30 0.37 5.03
N ARG A 11 -6.33 1.14 5.55
CA ARG A 11 -5.95 2.43 4.99
C ARG A 11 -4.73 2.27 4.13
N PHE A 12 -4.83 2.70 2.88
CA PHE A 12 -3.71 2.70 1.94
C PHE A 12 -3.24 4.13 1.79
N PHE A 13 -1.97 4.39 2.04
CA PHE A 13 -1.45 5.75 2.06
C PHE A 13 0.02 5.81 1.67
N PHE A 14 0.49 7.01 1.30
CA PHE A 14 1.91 7.28 1.08
C PHE A 14 2.41 8.14 2.23
N PHE A 15 3.65 7.89 2.67
CA PHE A 15 4.30 8.82 3.59
C PHE A 15 4.75 10.06 2.82
N SER A 16 4.91 11.18 3.52
CA SER A 16 5.43 12.40 2.93
C SER A 16 6.86 12.16 2.43
N ASN A 17 7.20 12.74 1.28
CA ASN A 17 8.55 12.74 0.73
C ASN A 17 9.05 11.38 0.27
N GLU A 18 8.16 10.44 0.03
CA GLU A 18 8.59 9.11 -0.38
C GLU A 18 9.18 9.05 -1.78
N GLY A 19 8.92 10.02 -2.60
CA GLY A 19 9.53 10.09 -3.92
C GLY A 19 10.86 10.83 -3.94
N ASN A 20 11.40 11.20 -2.79
CA ASN A 20 12.60 12.01 -2.69
C ASN A 20 13.56 11.41 -1.65
N PRO A 21 14.61 10.65 -2.00
CA PRO A 21 15.03 10.39 -3.38
C PRO A 21 14.04 9.51 -4.14
N ILE A 22 14.23 9.42 -5.45
CA ILE A 22 13.34 8.63 -6.29
C ILE A 22 13.40 7.16 -5.88
N GLU A 23 12.26 6.58 -5.61
CA GLU A 23 12.13 5.18 -5.24
C GLU A 23 11.07 4.52 -6.12
N PRO A 24 11.12 3.20 -6.25
CA PRO A 24 10.03 2.49 -6.93
C PRO A 24 8.70 2.74 -6.23
N CYS A 25 7.63 2.70 -6.99
CA CYS A 25 6.29 2.90 -6.45
C CYS A 25 6.01 1.91 -5.33
N HIS A 26 5.54 2.39 -4.19
CA HIS A 26 5.17 1.53 -3.07
C HIS A 26 4.08 2.21 -2.25
N ILE A 27 3.38 1.41 -1.45
CA ILE A 27 2.27 1.91 -0.65
C ILE A 27 2.32 1.28 0.73
N HIS A 28 1.85 2.04 1.71
CA HIS A 28 1.73 1.57 3.08
C HIS A 28 0.28 1.30 3.42
N ILE A 29 0.04 0.30 4.24
CA ILE A 29 -1.29 -0.08 4.67
C ILE A 29 -1.30 -0.19 6.18
N THR A 30 -2.31 0.38 6.82
CA THR A 30 -2.46 0.27 8.27
C THR A 30 -3.89 -0.11 8.64
N LYS A 31 -4.00 -0.88 9.73
CA LYS A 31 -5.28 -1.25 10.32
C LYS A 31 -5.03 -1.74 11.73
N ASN A 32 -5.74 -1.17 12.72
CA ASN A 32 -5.63 -1.60 14.11
C ASN A 32 -4.21 -1.58 14.65
N GLY A 33 -3.41 -0.61 14.23
CA GLY A 33 -2.02 -0.50 14.68
C GLY A 33 -1.03 -1.36 13.95
N ASN A 34 -1.49 -2.23 13.05
CA ASN A 34 -0.61 -3.04 12.20
C ASN A 34 -0.19 -2.23 10.97
N LEU A 35 0.92 -2.62 10.37
CA LEU A 35 1.49 -1.87 9.25
C LEU A 35 2.09 -2.83 8.23
N ALA A 36 1.93 -2.49 6.95
CA ALA A 36 2.56 -3.24 5.88
C ALA A 36 3.03 -2.28 4.79
N LYS A 37 4.03 -2.71 4.03
CA LYS A 37 4.53 -1.98 2.88
C LYS A 37 4.57 -2.93 1.69
N TYR A 38 4.04 -2.48 0.57
CA TYR A 38 4.01 -3.27 -0.67
C TYR A 38 4.63 -2.49 -1.81
N TRP A 39 5.47 -3.16 -2.58
CA TRP A 39 5.95 -2.62 -3.86
C TRP A 39 4.82 -2.76 -4.87
N ILE A 40 4.63 -1.72 -5.67
CA ILE A 40 3.57 -1.70 -6.70
C ILE A 40 4.22 -1.76 -8.06
N LYS A 41 4.17 -2.94 -8.66
CA LYS A 41 4.74 -3.20 -9.98
C LYS A 41 3.61 -3.68 -10.89
N ASP A 42 3.78 -4.80 -11.57
CA ASP A 42 2.68 -5.43 -12.30
C ASP A 42 1.65 -6.03 -11.33
N SER A 43 2.08 -6.26 -10.11
CA SER A 43 1.22 -6.70 -9.01
C SER A 43 1.78 -6.12 -7.72
N ALA A 44 1.01 -6.19 -6.65
CA ALA A 44 1.48 -5.77 -5.33
C ALA A 44 2.35 -6.88 -4.75
N GLU A 45 3.57 -6.51 -4.34
CA GLU A 45 4.53 -7.46 -3.76
C GLU A 45 4.90 -7.02 -2.36
N LEU A 46 4.75 -7.92 -1.41
CA LEU A 46 5.03 -7.61 -0.01
C LEU A 46 6.50 -7.26 0.18
N SER A 47 6.74 -6.09 0.78
CA SER A 47 8.08 -5.68 1.19
C SER A 47 8.30 -6.00 2.67
N ASP A 48 7.32 -5.61 3.51
CA ASP A 48 7.47 -5.74 4.95
C ASP A 48 6.11 -5.65 5.62
N SER A 49 5.97 -6.28 6.79
CA SER A 49 4.71 -6.18 7.53
C SER A 49 4.94 -6.42 9.01
N TYR A 50 4.10 -5.80 9.83
CA TYR A 50 4.11 -5.94 11.28
C TYR A 50 2.68 -6.12 11.76
N GLY A 51 2.39 -7.28 12.37
CA GLY A 51 1.14 -7.53 13.04
C GLY A 51 0.01 -8.12 12.19
N PHE A 52 0.07 -8.04 10.89
CA PHE A 52 -0.97 -8.63 10.05
C PHE A 52 -0.81 -10.15 9.95
N SER A 53 -1.95 -10.85 9.95
CA SER A 53 -1.97 -12.29 9.70
C SER A 53 -1.83 -12.56 8.21
N ALA A 54 -1.54 -13.82 7.87
CA ALA A 54 -1.45 -14.23 6.47
C ALA A 54 -2.76 -13.96 5.74
N LYS A 55 -3.90 -14.18 6.39
CA LYS A 55 -5.20 -13.91 5.79
C LYS A 55 -5.38 -12.44 5.51
N GLU A 56 -4.98 -11.59 6.45
CA GLU A 56 -5.08 -10.14 6.26
C GLU A 56 -4.18 -9.67 5.12
N LEU A 57 -2.97 -10.19 5.04
CA LEU A 57 -2.07 -9.84 3.94
C LEU A 57 -2.66 -10.26 2.60
N SER A 58 -3.32 -11.41 2.53
CA SER A 58 -4.01 -11.85 1.32
C SER A 58 -5.13 -10.88 0.92
N GLU A 59 -5.89 -10.40 1.90
CA GLU A 59 -6.94 -9.42 1.65
C GLU A 59 -6.36 -8.11 1.13
N ILE A 60 -5.28 -7.65 1.77
CA ILE A 60 -4.59 -6.43 1.35
C ILE A 60 -4.13 -6.57 -0.10
N GLU A 61 -3.55 -7.71 -0.45
CA GLU A 61 -3.05 -7.93 -1.80
C GLU A 61 -4.17 -7.92 -2.83
N LEU A 62 -5.31 -8.51 -2.50
CA LEU A 62 -6.46 -8.47 -3.40
C LEU A 62 -6.92 -7.05 -3.65
N ILE A 63 -7.01 -6.26 -2.59
CA ILE A 63 -7.44 -4.86 -2.71
C ILE A 63 -6.43 -4.06 -3.53
N ALA A 64 -5.14 -4.22 -3.22
CA ALA A 64 -4.08 -3.49 -3.93
C ALA A 64 -4.05 -3.86 -5.41
N ASN A 65 -4.15 -5.15 -5.73
CA ASN A 65 -4.11 -5.59 -7.11
C ASN A 65 -5.33 -5.13 -7.90
N LYS A 66 -6.45 -5.01 -7.25
CA LYS A 66 -7.67 -4.48 -7.87
C LYS A 66 -7.55 -3.00 -8.18
N ASN A 67 -6.67 -2.29 -7.48
CA ASN A 67 -6.55 -0.84 -7.55
C ASN A 67 -5.17 -0.36 -8.01
N LEU A 68 -4.44 -1.20 -8.76
CA LEU A 68 -3.06 -0.85 -9.17
C LEU A 68 -2.98 0.48 -9.91
N ASN A 69 -3.89 0.71 -10.85
CA ASN A 69 -3.84 1.94 -11.64
C ASN A 69 -4.10 3.16 -10.77
N LEU A 70 -5.08 3.06 -9.88
CA LEU A 70 -5.37 4.14 -8.94
C LEU A 70 -4.15 4.49 -8.11
N ILE A 71 -3.48 3.47 -7.58
CA ILE A 71 -2.31 3.66 -6.73
C ILE A 71 -1.17 4.29 -7.52
N LYS A 72 -0.93 3.80 -8.74
CA LYS A 72 0.15 4.33 -9.60
C LYS A 72 -0.11 5.78 -9.98
N GLU A 73 -1.36 6.10 -10.30
CA GLU A 73 -1.72 7.48 -10.63
C GLU A 73 -1.52 8.41 -9.45
N ALA A 74 -1.92 7.96 -8.26
CA ALA A 74 -1.73 8.76 -7.05
C ALA A 74 -0.25 8.96 -6.73
N TRP A 75 0.58 7.95 -6.99
CA TRP A 75 2.02 8.04 -6.78
C TRP A 75 2.67 9.12 -7.64
N ASN A 76 2.15 9.29 -8.85
CA ASN A 76 2.72 10.22 -9.82
C ASN A 76 2.22 11.65 -9.70
N GLU A 77 1.36 11.93 -8.72
CA GLU A 77 0.83 13.29 -8.53
C GLU A 77 1.80 14.21 -7.78
#